data_f5dd043702d5f8a21b8b4b24182a57ae
#
_entry.id   f5dd043702d5f8a21b8b4b24182a57ae
#
_cell.length_a   1.000
_cell.length_b   1.000
_cell.length_c   1.000
_cell.angle_alpha   90.00
_cell.angle_beta   90.00
_cell.angle_gamma   90.00
#
_symmetry.space_group_name_H-M   'P 1'
#
loop_
_entity.id
_entity.type
_entity.pdbx_description
1 polymer ?
#
loop_
_entity_poly.entity_id
_entity_poly.type
_entity_poly.pdbx_seq_one_letter_code
_entity_poly.pdbx_strand_id
1 'polypeptide(L)'
;MSEILVITCPGGKQCSRLIPLIYSKGKFQLRLAAHSSKSAEKLKCLYPDADVVTVDLQSLSDCTKLLEGATAINAVLPSLHSHEKVMGFNLIDAAVIESKRQGNVFKHFLFSSVLSTQHRTLLHHDLKSYVEEHLFLSPITCWTILKPVNFMDTFPLAKLVAQEKPVLDKWWSPNYASSLVSLADLAEVSVKVLNEREAHYLAEYPLCSTKPIAETDVVKLVENRIGKQIEVRVPSLEAGSDKLMEFLYGAGTRQLGSQGDPRGDLVRDTVERLILYYNRRGLQGSPNVMRWLLEREPTSVEEWIDNVLANAA
;
A
#
# COMPACT_ATOMS: atom_id res chain seq x y z
N MET A 1 -11.18 -22.43 18.49
CA MET A 1 -10.25 -21.31 18.72
C MET A 1 -10.47 -20.30 17.59
N SER A 2 -10.54 -19.00 17.91
CA SER A 2 -10.62 -17.96 16.90
C SER A 2 -9.34 -17.94 16.07
N GLU A 3 -9.46 -17.69 14.76
CA GLU A 3 -8.32 -17.63 13.85
C GLU A 3 -7.56 -16.30 14.03
N ILE A 4 -6.24 -16.35 14.22
CA ILE A 4 -5.41 -15.15 14.38
C ILE A 4 -4.97 -14.66 13.00
N LEU A 5 -5.36 -13.44 12.65
CA LEU A 5 -4.89 -12.72 11.47
C LEU A 5 -3.87 -11.65 11.89
N VAL A 6 -2.64 -11.83 11.44
CA VAL A 6 -1.59 -10.81 11.59
C VAL A 6 -1.72 -9.76 10.49
N ILE A 7 -1.62 -8.48 10.85
CA ILE A 7 -1.61 -7.36 9.90
C ILE A 7 -0.37 -6.51 10.14
N THR A 8 0.50 -6.39 9.14
CA THR A 8 1.65 -5.49 9.19
C THR A 8 1.29 -4.11 8.65
N CYS A 9 2.02 -3.07 9.03
CA CYS A 9 1.74 -1.68 8.70
C CYS A 9 0.27 -1.25 8.95
N PRO A 10 -0.33 -1.58 10.12
CA PRO A 10 -1.76 -1.37 10.39
C PRO A 10 -2.19 0.12 10.35
N GLY A 11 -1.27 1.05 10.58
CA GLY A 11 -1.51 2.49 10.44
C GLY A 11 -1.40 3.04 9.02
N GLY A 12 -1.06 2.19 8.03
CA GLY A 12 -0.92 2.58 6.62
C GLY A 12 -2.26 2.75 5.91
N LYS A 13 -2.26 3.45 4.78
CA LYS A 13 -3.48 3.78 4.01
C LYS A 13 -4.30 2.53 3.62
N GLN A 14 -3.66 1.45 3.18
CA GLN A 14 -4.37 0.21 2.83
C GLN A 14 -5.07 -0.40 4.06
N CYS A 15 -4.32 -0.58 5.14
CA CYS A 15 -4.83 -1.22 6.35
C CYS A 15 -5.88 -0.37 7.07
N SER A 16 -5.84 0.96 6.96
CA SER A 16 -6.87 1.85 7.52
C SER A 16 -8.27 1.62 6.93
N ARG A 17 -8.36 1.07 5.70
CA ARG A 17 -9.63 0.66 5.08
C ARG A 17 -9.95 -0.81 5.34
N LEU A 18 -8.93 -1.65 5.41
CA LEU A 18 -9.09 -3.10 5.60
C LEU A 18 -9.51 -3.46 7.04
N ILE A 19 -8.81 -2.92 8.04
CA ILE A 19 -9.00 -3.31 9.44
C ILE A 19 -10.45 -3.11 9.90
N PRO A 20 -11.13 -1.97 9.66
CA PRO A 20 -12.52 -1.80 10.08
C PRO A 20 -13.47 -2.86 9.51
N LEU A 21 -13.27 -3.28 8.25
CA LEU A 21 -14.10 -4.31 7.60
C LEU A 21 -13.94 -5.70 8.23
N ILE A 22 -12.72 -6.02 8.67
CA ILE A 22 -12.43 -7.32 9.30
C ILE A 22 -12.83 -7.30 10.77
N TYR A 23 -12.53 -6.22 11.47
CA TYR A 23 -12.79 -6.05 12.90
C TYR A 23 -14.29 -6.11 13.20
N SER A 24 -15.12 -5.46 12.37
CA SER A 24 -16.57 -5.47 12.54
C SER A 24 -17.22 -6.85 12.34
N LYS A 25 -16.59 -7.73 11.57
CA LYS A 25 -17.12 -9.08 11.27
C LYS A 25 -16.80 -10.12 12.34
N GLY A 26 -15.83 -9.85 13.23
CA GLY A 26 -15.48 -10.70 14.37
C GLY A 26 -14.97 -12.12 14.04
N LYS A 27 -14.68 -12.42 12.74
CA LYS A 27 -14.22 -13.76 12.32
C LYS A 27 -12.79 -14.04 12.79
N PHE A 28 -11.94 -13.02 12.76
CA PHE A 28 -10.53 -13.11 13.13
C PHE A 28 -10.26 -12.39 14.44
N GLN A 29 -9.40 -12.97 15.26
CA GLN A 29 -8.69 -12.20 16.27
C GLN A 29 -7.52 -11.49 15.58
N LEU A 30 -7.51 -10.16 15.62
CA LEU A 30 -6.48 -9.38 14.96
C LEU A 30 -5.24 -9.28 15.83
N ARG A 31 -4.07 -9.50 15.20
CA ARG A 31 -2.77 -9.14 15.75
C ARG A 31 -2.14 -8.06 14.87
N LEU A 32 -1.95 -6.86 15.43
CA LEU A 32 -1.53 -5.67 14.70
C LEU A 32 -0.06 -5.34 15.01
N ALA A 33 0.79 -5.36 13.99
CA ALA A 33 2.22 -5.09 14.10
C ALA A 33 2.51 -3.57 14.09
N ALA A 34 2.74 -2.99 15.25
CA ALA A 34 3.12 -1.58 15.40
C ALA A 34 4.65 -1.42 15.36
N HIS A 35 5.15 -0.34 14.75
CA HIS A 35 6.59 -0.05 14.68
C HIS A 35 7.11 0.77 15.86
N SER A 36 6.22 1.32 16.71
CA SER A 36 6.58 2.14 17.89
C SER A 36 5.50 2.09 18.95
N SER A 37 5.86 2.40 20.19
CA SER A 37 4.92 2.49 21.31
C SER A 37 3.78 3.48 21.05
N LYS A 38 4.10 4.65 20.48
CA LYS A 38 3.09 5.66 20.10
C LYS A 38 2.08 5.11 19.07
N SER A 39 2.56 4.36 18.08
CA SER A 39 1.67 3.69 17.11
C SER A 39 0.82 2.61 17.78
N ALA A 40 1.42 1.84 18.69
CA ALA A 40 0.71 0.80 19.44
C ALA A 40 -0.41 1.37 20.31
N GLU A 41 -0.16 2.44 21.04
CA GLU A 41 -1.17 3.12 21.86
C GLU A 41 -2.36 3.59 21.02
N LYS A 42 -2.09 4.24 19.87
CA LYS A 42 -3.14 4.66 18.94
C LYS A 42 -3.98 3.49 18.44
N LEU A 43 -3.35 2.38 18.09
CA LEU A 43 -4.05 1.20 17.59
C LEU A 43 -4.88 0.53 18.69
N LYS A 44 -4.39 0.46 19.92
CA LYS A 44 -5.14 -0.04 21.07
C LYS A 44 -6.40 0.79 21.38
N CYS A 45 -6.30 2.11 21.21
CA CYS A 45 -7.48 2.98 21.34
C CYS A 45 -8.52 2.74 20.25
N LEU A 46 -8.09 2.50 19.00
CA LEU A 46 -8.97 2.28 17.86
C LEU A 46 -9.58 0.86 17.83
N TYR A 47 -8.81 -0.13 18.27
CA TYR A 47 -9.15 -1.55 18.21
C TYR A 47 -8.82 -2.24 19.54
N PRO A 48 -9.62 -2.00 20.60
CA PRO A 48 -9.31 -2.44 21.97
C PRO A 48 -9.22 -3.98 22.11
N ASP A 49 -9.94 -4.74 21.28
CA ASP A 49 -9.94 -6.21 21.31
C ASP A 49 -8.81 -6.82 20.44
N ALA A 50 -8.01 -6.00 19.75
CA ALA A 50 -6.89 -6.49 18.96
C ALA A 50 -5.64 -6.70 19.84
N ASP A 51 -4.88 -7.75 19.55
CA ASP A 51 -3.53 -7.95 20.08
C ASP A 51 -2.56 -7.01 19.35
N VAL A 52 -2.12 -5.91 20.00
CA VAL A 52 -1.21 -4.94 19.40
C VAL A 52 0.20 -5.17 19.91
N VAL A 53 1.08 -5.60 19.00
CA VAL A 53 2.47 -5.95 19.27
C VAL A 53 3.42 -4.92 18.68
N THR A 54 4.37 -4.41 19.48
CA THR A 54 5.49 -3.60 18.95
C THR A 54 6.56 -4.53 18.41
N VAL A 55 6.95 -4.35 17.14
CA VAL A 55 7.81 -5.28 16.42
C VAL A 55 8.75 -4.55 15.46
N ASP A 56 9.99 -5.00 15.37
CA ASP A 56 10.92 -4.62 14.31
C ASP A 56 10.88 -5.68 13.19
N LEU A 57 10.31 -5.34 12.05
CA LEU A 57 10.24 -6.24 10.89
C LEU A 57 11.63 -6.55 10.28
N GLN A 58 12.68 -5.81 10.64
CA GLN A 58 14.05 -6.12 10.24
C GLN A 58 14.65 -7.26 11.08
N SER A 59 14.00 -7.65 12.18
CA SER A 59 14.39 -8.74 13.06
C SER A 59 13.60 -10.01 12.75
N LEU A 60 14.27 -11.06 12.26
CA LEU A 60 13.63 -12.37 12.04
C LEU A 60 13.04 -12.95 13.34
N SER A 61 13.73 -12.75 14.47
CA SER A 61 13.24 -13.21 15.78
C SER A 61 11.93 -12.56 16.15
N ASP A 62 11.80 -11.25 15.90
CA ASP A 62 10.55 -10.52 16.19
C ASP A 62 9.43 -10.93 15.24
N CYS A 63 9.72 -11.11 13.94
CA CYS A 63 8.77 -11.63 12.98
C CYS A 63 8.30 -13.04 13.35
N THR A 64 9.20 -13.90 13.86
CA THR A 64 8.84 -15.26 14.30
C THR A 64 7.89 -15.23 15.50
N LYS A 65 8.14 -14.36 16.49
CA LYS A 65 7.22 -14.15 17.62
C LYS A 65 5.88 -13.57 17.17
N LEU A 66 5.91 -12.61 16.23
CA LEU A 66 4.71 -12.00 15.65
C LEU A 66 3.79 -13.05 15.03
N LEU A 67 4.36 -14.04 14.33
CA LEU A 67 3.59 -15.08 13.62
C LEU A 67 3.26 -16.30 14.46
N GLU A 68 3.71 -16.38 15.70
CA GLU A 68 3.42 -17.53 16.57
C GLU A 68 1.93 -17.75 16.76
N GLY A 69 1.45 -18.94 16.37
CA GLY A 69 0.04 -19.34 16.41
C GLY A 69 -0.86 -18.62 15.40
N ALA A 70 -0.30 -17.85 14.47
CA ALA A 70 -1.08 -17.15 13.45
C ALA A 70 -1.69 -18.13 12.45
N THR A 71 -2.94 -17.86 12.06
CA THR A 71 -3.63 -18.59 10.99
C THR A 71 -3.36 -17.97 9.63
N ALA A 72 -3.25 -16.66 9.57
CA ALA A 72 -2.96 -15.94 8.33
C ALA A 72 -2.21 -14.63 8.60
N ILE A 73 -1.55 -14.12 7.58
CA ILE A 73 -0.96 -12.79 7.57
C ILE A 73 -1.45 -11.99 6.37
N ASN A 74 -1.77 -10.70 6.59
CA ASN A 74 -1.83 -9.67 5.55
C ASN A 74 -0.53 -8.86 5.63
N ALA A 75 0.44 -9.24 4.81
CA ALA A 75 1.76 -8.65 4.76
C ALA A 75 1.75 -7.40 3.86
N VAL A 76 1.76 -6.23 4.48
CA VAL A 76 1.98 -4.93 3.84
C VAL A 76 3.30 -4.39 4.32
N LEU A 77 4.16 -3.94 3.41
CA LEU A 77 5.48 -3.40 3.72
C LEU A 77 5.48 -1.87 3.58
N PRO A 78 6.36 -1.15 4.32
CA PRO A 78 6.52 0.28 4.17
C PRO A 78 7.18 0.58 2.82
N SER A 79 6.40 1.06 1.86
CA SER A 79 6.90 1.40 0.52
C SER A 79 7.96 2.51 0.57
N LEU A 80 8.94 2.44 -0.33
CA LEU A 80 10.07 3.37 -0.43
C LEU A 80 11.03 3.30 0.78
N HIS A 81 10.92 2.28 1.61
CA HIS A 81 11.84 2.05 2.73
C HIS A 81 13.06 1.26 2.28
N SER A 82 14.28 1.70 2.63
CA SER A 82 15.55 1.06 2.21
C SER A 82 15.66 -0.42 2.60
N HIS A 83 15.03 -0.82 3.69
CA HIS A 83 15.01 -2.21 4.20
C HIS A 83 13.74 -2.98 3.87
N GLU A 84 12.91 -2.50 2.92
CA GLU A 84 11.65 -3.15 2.55
C GLU A 84 11.86 -4.63 2.17
N LYS A 85 12.90 -4.93 1.40
CA LYS A 85 13.27 -6.29 1.01
C LYS A 85 13.54 -7.19 2.21
N VAL A 86 14.36 -6.74 3.16
CA VAL A 86 14.72 -7.52 4.37
C VAL A 86 13.49 -7.79 5.22
N MET A 87 12.62 -6.80 5.39
CA MET A 87 11.36 -6.97 6.13
C MET A 87 10.46 -8.03 5.48
N GLY A 88 10.36 -8.01 4.15
CA GLY A 88 9.59 -9.02 3.40
C GLY A 88 10.16 -10.43 3.56
N PHE A 89 11.48 -10.58 3.46
CA PHE A 89 12.17 -11.86 3.66
C PHE A 89 11.93 -12.41 5.07
N ASN A 90 12.10 -11.58 6.10
CA ASN A 90 11.89 -11.99 7.48
C ASN A 90 10.45 -12.45 7.76
N LEU A 91 9.44 -11.79 7.16
CA LEU A 91 8.04 -12.22 7.30
C LEU A 91 7.78 -13.56 6.62
N ILE A 92 8.36 -13.79 5.43
CA ILE A 92 8.24 -15.06 4.72
C ILE A 92 8.94 -16.18 5.51
N ASP A 93 10.18 -15.95 5.95
CA ASP A 93 10.94 -16.94 6.73
C ASP A 93 10.26 -17.26 8.06
N ALA A 94 9.69 -16.25 8.74
CA ALA A 94 8.89 -16.45 9.94
C ALA A 94 7.62 -17.28 9.67
N ALA A 95 6.96 -17.06 8.53
CA ALA A 95 5.82 -17.87 8.12
C ALA A 95 6.21 -19.31 7.79
N VAL A 96 7.39 -19.53 7.19
CA VAL A 96 7.96 -20.87 6.98
C VAL A 96 8.22 -21.58 8.32
N ILE A 97 8.78 -20.86 9.30
CA ILE A 97 9.01 -21.40 10.66
C ILE A 97 7.66 -21.78 11.29
N GLU A 98 6.67 -20.90 11.24
CA GLU A 98 5.35 -21.17 11.81
C GLU A 98 4.65 -22.33 11.11
N SER A 99 4.71 -22.43 9.78
CA SER A 99 4.10 -23.52 9.01
C SER A 99 4.68 -24.91 9.33
N LYS A 100 5.89 -24.96 9.87
CA LYS A 100 6.59 -26.20 10.29
C LYS A 100 6.43 -26.51 11.78
N ARG A 101 5.83 -25.61 12.56
CA ARG A 101 5.62 -25.82 14.00
C ARG A 101 4.67 -27.00 14.24
N GLN A 102 4.95 -27.81 15.24
CA GLN A 102 4.05 -28.90 15.62
C GLN A 102 2.67 -28.35 16.02
N GLY A 103 1.61 -28.86 15.39
CA GLY A 103 0.24 -28.37 15.59
C GLY A 103 -0.03 -27.01 14.97
N ASN A 104 0.78 -26.60 13.97
CA ASN A 104 0.57 -25.31 13.28
C ASN A 104 -0.85 -25.20 12.70
N VAL A 105 -1.31 -23.96 12.63
CA VAL A 105 -2.63 -23.60 12.06
C VAL A 105 -2.49 -22.61 10.90
N PHE A 106 -1.27 -22.36 10.42
CA PHE A 106 -0.99 -21.39 9.37
C PHE A 106 -1.57 -21.83 8.03
N LYS A 107 -2.39 -20.98 7.43
CA LYS A 107 -3.18 -21.30 6.23
C LYS A 107 -3.05 -20.28 5.11
N HIS A 108 -2.55 -19.05 5.36
CA HIS A 108 -2.53 -18.07 4.28
C HIS A 108 -1.48 -16.97 4.49
N PHE A 109 -0.66 -16.75 3.48
CA PHE A 109 0.23 -15.60 3.35
C PHE A 109 -0.30 -14.66 2.26
N LEU A 110 -0.99 -13.59 2.62
CA LEU A 110 -1.44 -12.57 1.70
C LEU A 110 -0.41 -11.45 1.64
N PHE A 111 0.22 -11.23 0.48
CA PHE A 111 1.21 -10.18 0.27
C PHE A 111 0.65 -9.04 -0.58
N SER A 112 0.72 -7.81 -0.08
CA SER A 112 0.45 -6.61 -0.87
C SER A 112 1.72 -6.11 -1.53
N SER A 113 1.90 -6.48 -2.79
CA SER A 113 2.99 -6.05 -3.66
C SER A 113 2.63 -4.76 -4.41
N VAL A 114 2.94 -4.67 -5.71
CA VAL A 114 2.63 -3.54 -6.59
C VAL A 114 2.48 -4.02 -8.03
N LEU A 115 1.66 -3.32 -8.82
CA LEU A 115 1.54 -3.59 -10.25
C LEU A 115 2.89 -3.39 -10.95
N SER A 116 3.24 -4.32 -11.84
CA SER A 116 4.44 -4.23 -12.69
C SER A 116 5.77 -4.21 -11.90
N THR A 117 5.96 -5.12 -10.97
CA THR A 117 7.23 -5.32 -10.23
C THR A 117 8.44 -5.53 -11.15
N GLN A 118 8.23 -6.01 -12.40
CA GLN A 118 9.25 -6.13 -13.42
C GLN A 118 9.83 -4.78 -13.91
N HIS A 119 9.26 -3.65 -13.55
CA HIS A 119 9.79 -2.32 -13.87
C HIS A 119 10.94 -1.93 -12.93
N ARG A 120 12.09 -2.59 -13.07
CA ARG A 120 13.25 -2.43 -12.20
C ARG A 120 13.87 -1.04 -12.15
N THR A 121 13.53 -0.16 -13.10
CA THR A 121 13.88 1.27 -13.05
C THR A 121 13.21 1.98 -11.88
N LEU A 122 12.10 1.44 -11.38
CA LEU A 122 11.43 1.87 -10.15
C LEU A 122 11.99 1.03 -8.99
N LEU A 123 12.95 1.56 -8.23
CA LEU A 123 13.66 0.79 -7.20
C LEU A 123 12.72 0.19 -6.15
N HIS A 124 11.64 0.86 -5.79
CA HIS A 124 10.64 0.31 -4.87
C HIS A 124 9.83 -0.85 -5.48
N HIS A 125 9.68 -0.93 -6.81
CA HIS A 125 9.15 -2.11 -7.50
C HIS A 125 10.16 -3.26 -7.48
N ASP A 126 11.43 -2.94 -7.71
CA ASP A 126 12.52 -3.91 -7.69
C ASP A 126 12.66 -4.56 -6.31
N LEU A 127 12.58 -3.79 -5.22
CA LEU A 127 12.58 -4.32 -3.85
C LEU A 127 11.44 -5.32 -3.61
N LYS A 128 10.24 -5.02 -4.12
CA LYS A 128 9.08 -5.92 -4.03
C LYS A 128 9.24 -7.17 -4.90
N SER A 129 9.87 -7.05 -6.09
CA SER A 129 10.11 -8.22 -6.94
C SER A 129 11.02 -9.26 -6.26
N TYR A 130 12.00 -8.84 -5.48
CA TYR A 130 12.80 -9.75 -4.66
C TYR A 130 11.98 -10.43 -3.57
N VAL A 131 11.02 -9.74 -2.97
CA VAL A 131 10.12 -10.35 -1.96
C VAL A 131 9.19 -11.38 -2.62
N GLU A 132 8.65 -11.07 -3.81
CA GLU A 132 7.85 -12.03 -4.59
C GLU A 132 8.67 -13.28 -4.93
N GLU A 133 9.90 -13.11 -5.44
CA GLU A 133 10.81 -14.22 -5.76
C GLU A 133 11.11 -15.07 -4.53
N HIS A 134 11.39 -14.45 -3.38
CA HIS A 134 11.64 -15.17 -2.12
C HIS A 134 10.41 -15.98 -1.68
N LEU A 135 9.21 -15.44 -1.87
CA LEU A 135 7.97 -16.14 -1.58
C LEU A 135 7.75 -17.34 -2.52
N PHE A 136 7.99 -17.17 -3.83
CA PHE A 136 7.88 -18.26 -4.82
C PHE A 136 8.85 -19.40 -4.54
N LEU A 137 10.06 -19.10 -4.08
CA LEU A 137 11.09 -20.09 -3.74
C LEU A 137 10.90 -20.70 -2.35
N SER A 138 10.01 -20.15 -1.51
CA SER A 138 9.73 -20.67 -0.19
C SER A 138 8.87 -21.95 -0.24
N PRO A 139 8.87 -22.78 0.80
CA PRO A 139 8.00 -23.96 0.87
C PRO A 139 6.53 -23.61 1.16
N ILE A 140 6.16 -22.35 1.30
CA ILE A 140 4.77 -21.92 1.50
C ILE A 140 4.03 -22.00 0.18
N THR A 141 2.98 -22.81 0.11
CA THR A 141 2.11 -22.95 -1.06
C THR A 141 0.75 -22.25 -0.88
N CYS A 142 0.45 -21.79 0.33
CA CYS A 142 -0.80 -21.11 0.67
C CYS A 142 -0.61 -19.57 0.63
N TRP A 143 -0.10 -19.04 -0.48
CA TRP A 143 0.09 -17.59 -0.64
C TRP A 143 -0.78 -17.01 -1.75
N THR A 144 -1.07 -15.71 -1.62
CA THR A 144 -1.68 -14.87 -2.66
C THR A 144 -0.95 -13.52 -2.70
N ILE A 145 -0.72 -12.98 -3.90
CA ILE A 145 -0.09 -11.67 -4.10
C ILE A 145 -1.10 -10.71 -4.71
N LEU A 146 -1.40 -9.63 -4.02
CA LEU A 146 -2.16 -8.51 -4.55
C LEU A 146 -1.19 -7.49 -5.14
N LYS A 147 -1.43 -7.06 -6.38
CA LYS A 147 -0.59 -6.10 -7.11
C LYS A 147 -1.39 -4.82 -7.41
N PRO A 148 -1.68 -3.98 -6.39
CA PRO A 148 -2.38 -2.72 -6.60
C PRO A 148 -1.53 -1.72 -7.38
N VAL A 149 -2.22 -0.77 -8.02
CA VAL A 149 -1.66 0.39 -8.70
C VAL A 149 -1.76 1.63 -7.80
N ASN A 150 -1.57 2.83 -8.35
CA ASN A 150 -1.70 4.10 -7.64
C ASN A 150 -3.07 4.26 -6.98
N PHE A 151 -3.08 4.66 -5.71
CA PHE A 151 -4.32 4.82 -4.95
C PHE A 151 -5.03 6.14 -5.27
N MET A 152 -6.34 6.10 -5.58
CA MET A 152 -7.18 7.30 -5.69
C MET A 152 -7.09 8.15 -4.41
N ASP A 153 -7.08 7.50 -3.27
CA ASP A 153 -7.03 8.11 -1.93
C ASP A 153 -5.72 8.89 -1.62
N THR A 154 -4.76 8.90 -2.55
CA THR A 154 -3.58 9.78 -2.47
C THR A 154 -3.83 11.17 -3.08
N PHE A 155 -4.85 11.32 -3.91
CA PHE A 155 -5.25 12.62 -4.42
C PHE A 155 -5.84 13.47 -3.28
N PRO A 156 -5.38 14.73 -3.08
CA PRO A 156 -5.70 15.51 -1.88
C PRO A 156 -7.04 16.23 -1.97
N LEU A 157 -8.12 15.52 -2.36
CA LEU A 157 -9.43 16.12 -2.64
C LEU A 157 -9.97 16.96 -1.48
N ALA A 158 -9.98 16.43 -0.27
CA ALA A 158 -10.48 17.16 0.91
C ALA A 158 -9.71 18.47 1.16
N LYS A 159 -8.38 18.45 0.93
CA LYS A 159 -7.55 19.65 1.04
C LYS A 159 -7.89 20.69 -0.04
N LEU A 160 -8.16 20.26 -1.28
CA LEU A 160 -8.53 21.15 -2.37
C LEU A 160 -9.90 21.80 -2.13
N VAL A 161 -10.88 21.02 -1.67
CA VAL A 161 -12.22 21.52 -1.32
C VAL A 161 -12.17 22.65 -0.28
N ALA A 162 -11.33 22.50 0.73
CA ALA A 162 -11.17 23.47 1.83
C ALA A 162 -10.52 24.80 1.42
N GLN A 163 -9.89 24.87 0.22
CA GLN A 163 -9.25 26.08 -0.26
C GLN A 163 -10.23 26.97 -1.04
N GLU A 164 -10.15 28.28 -0.86
CA GLU A 164 -10.89 29.24 -1.67
C GLU A 164 -10.40 29.25 -3.13
N LYS A 165 -9.09 29.25 -3.32
CA LYS A 165 -8.38 29.10 -4.59
C LYS A 165 -7.55 27.81 -4.55
N PRO A 166 -8.09 26.69 -5.03
CA PRO A 166 -7.41 25.41 -4.90
C PRO A 166 -6.12 25.35 -5.70
N VAL A 167 -5.04 24.89 -5.05
CA VAL A 167 -3.73 24.67 -5.67
C VAL A 167 -3.32 23.21 -5.44
N LEU A 168 -3.07 22.51 -6.54
CA LEU A 168 -2.54 21.15 -6.55
C LEU A 168 -1.06 21.16 -6.89
N ASP A 169 -0.23 21.04 -5.87
CA ASP A 169 1.20 20.83 -6.07
C ASP A 169 1.46 19.36 -6.45
N LYS A 170 2.16 19.15 -7.57
CA LYS A 170 2.56 17.84 -8.07
C LYS A 170 4.07 17.66 -7.93
N TRP A 171 4.51 16.41 -8.01
CA TRP A 171 5.95 16.07 -8.08
C TRP A 171 6.38 15.71 -9.49
N TRP A 172 5.41 15.33 -10.35
CA TRP A 172 5.62 14.96 -11.76
C TRP A 172 4.49 15.46 -12.65
N SER A 173 4.66 15.31 -13.96
CA SER A 173 3.67 15.72 -14.96
C SER A 173 2.32 15.01 -14.75
N PRO A 174 1.19 15.75 -14.73
CA PRO A 174 -0.14 15.17 -14.60
C PRO A 174 -0.70 14.63 -15.93
N ASN A 175 0.06 14.74 -17.04
CA ASN A 175 -0.44 14.48 -18.38
C ASN A 175 -0.42 13.02 -18.81
N TYR A 176 0.35 12.16 -18.08
CA TYR A 176 0.48 10.76 -18.43
C TYR A 176 -0.54 9.89 -17.70
N ALA A 177 -1.30 9.12 -18.49
CA ALA A 177 -2.36 8.28 -17.95
C ALA A 177 -1.82 7.12 -17.11
N SER A 178 -2.36 6.98 -15.91
CA SER A 178 -2.16 5.84 -15.00
C SER A 178 -3.51 5.22 -14.65
N SER A 179 -3.53 3.91 -14.43
CA SER A 179 -4.67 3.30 -13.77
C SER A 179 -4.65 3.63 -12.28
N LEU A 180 -5.84 3.66 -11.69
CA LEU A 180 -6.02 3.96 -10.28
C LEU A 180 -6.75 2.81 -9.58
N VAL A 181 -6.55 2.67 -8.29
CA VAL A 181 -7.28 1.73 -7.44
C VAL A 181 -7.89 2.46 -6.24
N SER A 182 -9.17 2.20 -5.97
CA SER A 182 -9.84 2.62 -4.74
C SER A 182 -9.36 1.75 -3.57
N LEU A 183 -9.00 2.36 -2.45
CA LEU A 183 -8.65 1.63 -1.24
C LEU A 183 -9.85 0.86 -0.65
N ALA A 184 -11.08 1.29 -0.93
CA ALA A 184 -12.28 0.54 -0.56
C ALA A 184 -12.38 -0.78 -1.33
N ASP A 185 -12.21 -0.73 -2.66
CA ASP A 185 -12.19 -1.93 -3.51
C ASP A 185 -11.05 -2.88 -3.12
N LEU A 186 -9.85 -2.34 -2.88
CA LEU A 186 -8.70 -3.13 -2.45
C LEU A 186 -8.95 -3.82 -1.10
N ALA A 187 -9.59 -3.14 -0.16
CA ALA A 187 -9.93 -3.69 1.14
C ALA A 187 -10.98 -4.82 1.00
N GLU A 188 -12.01 -4.62 0.16
CA GLU A 188 -13.04 -5.63 -0.11
C GLU A 188 -12.44 -6.90 -0.73
N VAL A 189 -11.58 -6.75 -1.75
CA VAL A 189 -10.84 -7.88 -2.36
C VAL A 189 -9.94 -8.56 -1.33
N SER A 190 -9.23 -7.81 -0.49
CA SER A 190 -8.38 -8.39 0.56
C SER A 190 -9.20 -9.22 1.55
N VAL A 191 -10.39 -8.74 1.95
CA VAL A 191 -11.33 -9.49 2.81
C VAL A 191 -11.81 -10.76 2.12
N LYS A 192 -12.20 -10.69 0.84
CA LYS A 192 -12.63 -11.86 0.06
C LYS A 192 -11.53 -12.92 0.02
N VAL A 193 -10.32 -12.53 -0.38
CA VAL A 193 -9.16 -13.43 -0.49
C VAL A 193 -8.79 -14.08 0.85
N LEU A 194 -8.80 -13.31 1.95
CA LEU A 194 -8.55 -13.83 3.30
C LEU A 194 -9.63 -14.81 3.79
N ASN A 195 -10.86 -14.68 3.31
CA ASN A 195 -11.96 -15.55 3.67
C ASN A 195 -12.02 -16.82 2.83
N GLU A 196 -11.80 -16.74 1.53
CA GLU A 196 -11.93 -17.83 0.56
C GLU A 196 -10.64 -18.65 0.39
N ARG A 197 -9.48 -18.10 0.80
CA ARG A 197 -8.17 -18.75 0.93
C ARG A 197 -7.79 -19.68 -0.21
N GLU A 198 -8.17 -20.97 -0.13
CA GLU A 198 -7.77 -22.02 -1.07
C GLU A 198 -8.13 -21.71 -2.52
N ALA A 199 -9.23 -20.97 -2.73
CA ALA A 199 -9.63 -20.50 -4.06
C ALA A 199 -8.62 -19.48 -4.67
N HIS A 200 -7.75 -18.91 -3.84
CA HIS A 200 -6.80 -17.87 -4.22
C HIS A 200 -5.34 -18.26 -3.99
N TYR A 201 -5.03 -19.50 -3.61
CA TYR A 201 -3.65 -19.92 -3.41
C TYR A 201 -2.88 -19.93 -4.72
N LEU A 202 -1.59 -19.61 -4.63
CA LEU A 202 -0.64 -19.52 -5.76
C LEU A 202 -1.08 -18.53 -6.85
N ALA A 203 -1.87 -17.51 -6.48
CA ALA A 203 -2.41 -16.53 -7.41
C ALA A 203 -1.80 -15.15 -7.23
N GLU A 204 -1.63 -14.47 -8.36
CA GLU A 204 -1.22 -13.06 -8.43
C GLU A 204 -2.32 -12.24 -9.09
N TYR A 205 -2.75 -11.16 -8.43
CA TYR A 205 -3.86 -10.33 -8.90
C TYR A 205 -3.42 -8.90 -9.18
N PRO A 206 -3.29 -8.49 -10.46
CA PRO A 206 -3.13 -7.08 -10.82
C PRO A 206 -4.43 -6.34 -10.52
N LEU A 207 -4.38 -5.34 -9.63
CA LEU A 207 -5.58 -4.67 -9.11
C LEU A 207 -5.64 -3.20 -9.51
N CYS A 208 -6.60 -2.91 -10.39
CA CYS A 208 -6.94 -1.57 -10.84
C CYS A 208 -8.47 -1.39 -10.76
N SER A 209 -8.96 -0.27 -10.24
CA SER A 209 -10.38 0.10 -10.32
C SER A 209 -10.70 0.80 -11.63
N THR A 210 -9.72 1.47 -12.26
CA THR A 210 -9.93 2.21 -13.51
C THR A 210 -9.07 1.71 -14.66
N LYS A 211 -9.50 1.99 -15.89
CA LYS A 211 -8.62 2.09 -17.05
C LYS A 211 -7.63 3.25 -16.84
N PRO A 212 -6.54 3.33 -17.64
CA PRO A 212 -5.62 4.46 -17.54
C PRO A 212 -6.34 5.80 -17.78
N ILE A 213 -6.16 6.74 -16.85
CA ILE A 213 -6.70 8.11 -16.88
C ILE A 213 -5.59 9.10 -16.58
N ALA A 214 -5.52 10.21 -17.30
CA ALA A 214 -4.57 11.28 -17.00
C ALA A 214 -5.03 12.06 -15.76
N GLU A 215 -4.08 12.49 -14.93
CA GLU A 215 -4.44 13.23 -13.73
C GLU A 215 -5.06 14.60 -14.06
N THR A 216 -4.73 15.18 -15.22
CA THR A 216 -5.42 16.36 -15.76
C THR A 216 -6.92 16.12 -15.96
N ASP A 217 -7.33 14.90 -16.31
CA ASP A 217 -8.74 14.58 -16.47
C ASP A 217 -9.41 14.35 -15.11
N VAL A 218 -8.69 13.75 -14.15
CA VAL A 218 -9.14 13.68 -12.75
C VAL A 218 -9.35 15.08 -12.17
N VAL A 219 -8.43 16.03 -12.44
CA VAL A 219 -8.57 17.43 -12.01
C VAL A 219 -9.83 18.05 -12.57
N LYS A 220 -10.12 17.89 -13.88
CA LYS A 220 -11.35 18.40 -14.50
C LYS A 220 -12.62 17.82 -13.87
N LEU A 221 -12.63 16.52 -13.57
CA LEU A 221 -13.75 15.89 -12.86
C LEU A 221 -13.97 16.52 -11.49
N VAL A 222 -12.89 16.79 -10.75
CA VAL A 222 -12.95 17.46 -9.44
C VAL A 222 -13.45 18.90 -9.60
N GLU A 223 -12.89 19.70 -10.54
CA GLU A 223 -13.32 21.09 -10.81
C GLU A 223 -14.82 21.17 -11.06
N ASN A 224 -15.34 20.24 -11.88
CA ASN A 224 -16.78 20.17 -12.20
C ASN A 224 -17.65 19.88 -10.97
N ARG A 225 -17.13 19.08 -10.01
CA ARG A 225 -17.86 18.73 -8.78
C ARG A 225 -17.85 19.82 -7.72
N ILE A 226 -16.69 20.51 -7.57
CA ILE A 226 -16.53 21.54 -6.53
C ILE A 226 -16.86 22.95 -7.01
N GLY A 227 -17.07 23.14 -8.34
CA GLY A 227 -17.36 24.44 -8.95
C GLY A 227 -16.21 25.45 -8.85
N LYS A 228 -14.97 24.99 -8.71
CA LYS A 228 -13.77 25.84 -8.58
C LYS A 228 -12.69 25.35 -9.56
N GLN A 229 -11.96 26.30 -10.17
CA GLN A 229 -10.77 26.00 -10.97
C GLN A 229 -9.59 25.62 -10.05
N ILE A 230 -8.79 24.65 -10.45
CA ILE A 230 -7.63 24.14 -9.70
C ILE A 230 -6.36 24.54 -10.44
N GLU A 231 -5.52 25.35 -9.80
CA GLU A 231 -4.18 25.63 -10.31
C GLU A 231 -3.27 24.42 -10.09
N VAL A 232 -2.76 23.82 -11.18
CA VAL A 232 -1.81 22.69 -11.09
C VAL A 232 -0.38 23.19 -11.23
N ARG A 233 0.45 22.96 -10.23
CA ARG A 233 1.87 23.36 -10.21
C ARG A 233 2.76 22.14 -10.30
N VAL A 234 3.65 22.13 -11.29
CA VAL A 234 4.66 21.07 -11.48
C VAL A 234 6.05 21.70 -11.28
N PRO A 235 6.81 21.28 -10.26
CA PRO A 235 8.14 21.81 -9.99
C PRO A 235 9.18 21.27 -10.99
N SER A 236 10.38 21.84 -10.98
CA SER A 236 11.56 21.21 -11.60
C SER A 236 11.83 19.83 -10.96
N LEU A 237 12.62 18.99 -11.63
CA LEU A 237 13.01 17.68 -11.09
C LEU A 237 13.65 17.81 -9.70
N GLU A 238 14.58 18.73 -9.55
CA GLU A 238 15.29 18.98 -8.29
C GLU A 238 14.33 19.41 -7.16
N ALA A 239 13.52 20.43 -7.41
CA ALA A 239 12.56 20.92 -6.42
C ALA A 239 11.45 19.87 -6.11
N GLY A 240 11.07 19.08 -7.11
CA GLY A 240 10.12 17.97 -6.94
C GLY A 240 10.72 16.85 -6.08
N SER A 241 11.99 16.51 -6.33
CA SER A 241 12.72 15.50 -5.55
C SER A 241 12.85 15.95 -4.09
N ASP A 242 13.24 17.17 -3.84
CA ASP A 242 13.38 17.73 -2.49
C ASP A 242 12.04 17.69 -1.72
N LYS A 243 10.96 18.16 -2.36
CA LYS A 243 9.61 18.11 -1.76
C LYS A 243 9.14 16.70 -1.49
N LEU A 244 9.38 15.77 -2.40
CA LEU A 244 8.98 14.39 -2.24
C LEU A 244 9.80 13.69 -1.15
N MET A 245 11.10 13.97 -1.06
CA MET A 245 11.95 13.51 0.04
C MET A 245 11.41 13.98 1.40
N GLU A 246 11.10 15.27 1.54
CA GLU A 246 10.51 15.79 2.79
C GLU A 246 9.16 15.17 3.12
N PHE A 247 8.33 14.96 2.11
CA PHE A 247 7.01 14.33 2.30
C PHE A 247 7.12 12.87 2.78
N LEU A 248 8.07 12.11 2.23
CA LEU A 248 8.22 10.68 2.53
C LEU A 248 8.99 10.42 3.83
N TYR A 249 10.02 11.22 4.10
CA TYR A 249 11.02 10.93 5.14
C TYR A 249 11.10 12.00 6.23
N GLY A 250 10.35 13.10 6.09
CA GLY A 250 10.27 14.19 7.06
C GLY A 250 11.17 15.38 6.77
N ALA A 251 10.97 16.44 7.53
CA ALA A 251 11.72 17.69 7.38
C ALA A 251 13.23 17.46 7.63
N GLY A 252 14.05 18.15 6.84
CA GLY A 252 15.53 18.07 6.92
C GLY A 252 16.14 16.97 6.05
N THR A 253 15.35 16.12 5.40
CA THR A 253 15.86 15.05 4.52
C THR A 253 16.36 15.53 3.17
N ARG A 254 16.17 16.81 2.82
CA ARG A 254 16.75 17.43 1.62
C ARG A 254 18.27 17.29 1.54
N GLN A 255 18.93 17.26 2.70
CA GLN A 255 20.38 17.15 2.80
C GLN A 255 20.88 15.69 2.74
N LEU A 256 19.98 14.70 2.84
CA LEU A 256 20.34 13.30 2.65
C LEU A 256 20.72 13.09 1.17
N GLY A 257 21.90 12.60 0.92
CA GLY A 257 22.46 12.43 -0.42
C GLY A 257 23.36 13.55 -0.92
N SER A 258 23.38 14.73 -0.26
CA SER A 258 24.30 15.81 -0.62
C SER A 258 25.66 15.73 0.10
N GLN A 259 25.83 14.82 1.04
CA GLN A 259 27.04 14.68 1.88
C GLN A 259 27.67 13.27 1.87
N GLY A 260 27.36 12.46 0.85
CA GLY A 260 27.96 11.11 0.72
C GLY A 260 27.47 10.08 1.73
N ASP A 261 26.25 10.23 2.28
CA ASP A 261 25.58 9.14 3.00
C ASP A 261 24.99 8.15 1.97
N PRO A 262 25.55 6.93 1.86
CA PRO A 262 25.08 5.95 0.87
C PRO A 262 23.60 5.61 0.99
N ARG A 263 23.01 5.75 2.17
CA ARG A 263 21.57 5.53 2.39
C ARG A 263 20.75 6.67 1.84
N GLY A 264 21.24 7.91 2.02
CA GLY A 264 20.61 9.10 1.47
C GLY A 264 20.66 9.12 -0.05
N ASP A 265 21.78 8.70 -0.65
CA ASP A 265 21.94 8.62 -2.09
C ASP A 265 20.97 7.60 -2.71
N LEU A 266 20.81 6.42 -2.11
CA LEU A 266 19.85 5.40 -2.57
C LEU A 266 18.40 5.89 -2.49
N VAL A 267 18.04 6.58 -1.42
CA VAL A 267 16.70 7.13 -1.22
C VAL A 267 16.43 8.24 -2.25
N ARG A 268 17.38 9.14 -2.47
CA ARG A 268 17.26 10.21 -3.46
C ARG A 268 17.16 9.64 -4.89
N ASP A 269 18.00 8.67 -5.26
CA ASP A 269 17.94 7.99 -6.55
C ASP A 269 16.56 7.32 -6.76
N THR A 270 16.01 6.71 -5.71
CA THR A 270 14.66 6.12 -5.75
C THR A 270 13.59 7.17 -6.08
N VAL A 271 13.64 8.33 -5.42
CA VAL A 271 12.69 9.43 -5.61
C VAL A 271 12.84 10.04 -7.01
N GLU A 272 14.06 10.31 -7.45
CA GLU A 272 14.32 10.88 -8.77
C GLU A 272 13.87 9.95 -9.91
N ARG A 273 14.16 8.65 -9.81
CA ARG A 273 13.68 7.64 -10.78
C ARG A 273 12.16 7.57 -10.82
N LEU A 274 11.50 7.68 -9.66
CA LEU A 274 10.05 7.71 -9.58
C LEU A 274 9.47 8.91 -10.34
N ILE A 275 10.01 10.11 -10.12
CA ILE A 275 9.60 11.33 -10.81
C ILE A 275 9.88 11.24 -12.32
N LEU A 276 11.06 10.79 -12.72
CA LEU A 276 11.44 10.63 -14.12
C LEU A 276 10.55 9.61 -14.83
N TYR A 277 10.17 8.53 -14.16
CA TYR A 277 9.24 7.54 -14.70
C TYR A 277 7.87 8.17 -14.99
N TYR A 278 7.27 8.84 -13.98
CA TYR A 278 5.95 9.44 -14.12
C TYR A 278 5.93 10.70 -15.00
N ASN A 279 7.09 11.31 -15.26
CA ASN A 279 7.24 12.37 -16.25
C ASN A 279 7.27 11.87 -17.72
N ARG A 280 7.23 10.54 -17.94
CA ARG A 280 7.28 9.94 -19.28
C ARG A 280 6.16 8.97 -19.55
N ARG A 281 5.63 8.35 -18.51
CA ARG A 281 4.55 7.36 -18.60
C ARG A 281 3.92 7.11 -17.23
N GLY A 282 2.71 6.57 -17.22
CA GLY A 282 2.06 6.09 -16.01
C GLY A 282 2.08 4.57 -15.88
N LEU A 283 1.72 4.04 -14.72
CA LEU A 283 1.43 2.63 -14.52
C LEU A 283 0.04 2.33 -15.08
N GLN A 284 0.00 1.41 -16.04
CA GLN A 284 -1.23 1.07 -16.76
C GLN A 284 -1.62 -0.38 -16.49
N GLY A 285 -2.88 -0.60 -16.14
CA GLY A 285 -3.47 -1.90 -15.91
C GLY A 285 -4.94 -1.94 -16.32
N SER A 286 -5.56 -3.10 -16.17
CA SER A 286 -6.96 -3.34 -16.52
C SER A 286 -7.81 -3.54 -15.27
N PRO A 287 -9.06 -3.01 -15.20
CA PRO A 287 -9.96 -3.27 -14.10
C PRO A 287 -10.62 -4.67 -14.14
N ASN A 288 -10.32 -5.49 -15.14
CA ASN A 288 -11.01 -6.77 -15.34
C ASN A 288 -10.85 -7.74 -14.17
N VAL A 289 -9.65 -7.84 -13.59
CA VAL A 289 -9.40 -8.72 -12.44
C VAL A 289 -10.11 -8.19 -11.20
N MET A 290 -10.10 -6.87 -10.99
CA MET A 290 -10.82 -6.25 -9.89
C MET A 290 -12.33 -6.50 -10.01
N ARG A 291 -12.91 -6.27 -11.21
CA ARG A 291 -14.32 -6.55 -11.49
C ARG A 291 -14.70 -8.01 -11.19
N TRP A 292 -13.87 -8.93 -11.64
CA TRP A 292 -14.08 -10.36 -11.39
C TRP A 292 -14.06 -10.70 -9.90
N LEU A 293 -13.09 -10.19 -9.15
CA LEU A 293 -12.98 -10.45 -7.71
C LEU A 293 -14.10 -9.80 -6.90
N LEU A 294 -14.53 -8.60 -7.30
CA LEU A 294 -15.61 -7.87 -6.62
C LEU A 294 -17.02 -8.36 -7.01
N GLU A 295 -17.15 -9.06 -8.15
CA GLU A 295 -18.44 -9.45 -8.74
C GLU A 295 -19.36 -8.24 -9.04
N ARG A 296 -18.76 -7.05 -9.18
CA ARG A 296 -19.38 -5.77 -9.53
C ARG A 296 -18.39 -4.87 -10.25
N GLU A 297 -18.90 -3.78 -10.82
CA GLU A 297 -17.99 -2.75 -11.35
C GLU A 297 -17.15 -2.15 -10.21
N PRO A 298 -15.83 -2.01 -10.41
CA PRO A 298 -14.98 -1.31 -9.47
C PRO A 298 -15.35 0.17 -9.39
N THR A 299 -15.05 0.79 -8.26
CA THR A 299 -15.28 2.21 -7.99
C THR A 299 -14.65 3.10 -9.07
N SER A 300 -15.44 3.89 -9.76
CA SER A 300 -14.97 4.90 -10.73
C SER A 300 -14.35 6.11 -10.03
N VAL A 301 -13.65 6.97 -10.78
CA VAL A 301 -13.11 8.22 -10.23
C VAL A 301 -14.22 9.14 -9.77
N GLU A 302 -15.30 9.21 -10.55
CA GLU A 302 -16.48 10.02 -10.24
C GLU A 302 -17.15 9.58 -8.94
N GLU A 303 -17.40 8.28 -8.79
CA GLU A 303 -17.97 7.70 -7.55
C GLU A 303 -17.05 7.94 -6.35
N TRP A 304 -15.73 7.79 -6.55
CA TRP A 304 -14.77 8.08 -5.48
C TRP A 304 -14.82 9.55 -5.05
N ILE A 305 -14.88 10.50 -6.03
CA ILE A 305 -15.01 11.94 -5.74
C ILE A 305 -16.31 12.19 -4.94
N ASP A 306 -17.43 11.67 -5.41
CA ASP A 306 -18.75 11.87 -4.79
C ASP A 306 -18.75 11.31 -3.34
N ASN A 307 -18.16 10.14 -3.12
CA ASN A 307 -18.03 9.52 -1.80
C ASN A 307 -17.15 10.35 -0.83
N VAL A 308 -16.04 10.91 -1.31
CA VAL A 308 -15.17 11.76 -0.49
C VAL A 308 -15.87 13.07 -0.13
N LEU A 309 -16.59 13.68 -1.06
CA LEU A 309 -17.33 14.91 -0.84
C LEU A 309 -18.49 14.71 0.15
N ALA A 310 -19.23 13.61 0.04
CA ALA A 310 -20.31 13.27 0.96
C ALA A 310 -19.82 13.05 2.41
N ASN A 311 -18.60 12.53 2.59
CA ASN A 311 -18.01 12.32 3.92
C ASN A 311 -17.31 13.56 4.49
N ALA A 312 -17.16 14.63 3.70
CA ALA A 312 -16.55 15.89 4.11
C ALA A 312 -17.58 16.97 4.46
N ALA A 313 -18.84 16.78 4.07
CA ALA A 313 -20.01 17.64 4.39
C ALA A 313 -20.58 17.29 5.76
#